data_06f9a46056aaa990f4a538ee7b8e3d43
#
_entry.id   06f9a46056aaa990f4a538ee7b8e3d43
#
_cell.length_a   1.000
_cell.length_b   1.000
_cell.length_c   1.000
_cell.angle_alpha   90.00
_cell.angle_beta   90.00
_cell.angle_gamma   90.00
#
_symmetry.space_group_name_H-M   'P 1'
#
loop_
_entity.id
_entity.type
_entity.pdbx_description
1 polymer ?
#
loop_
_entity_poly.entity_id
_entity_poly.type
_entity_poly.pdbx_seq_one_letter_code
_entity_poly.pdbx_strand_id
1 'polypeptide(L)'
;ISQYKSVAEAYNMSYDDLIKQQMGTTVEKFEKQVTKAAKSSVKQTLATKAIADKENIKLDDETYKTELKKIADAYGYDSVKALKKAASESELKEIALNDLVKEWLANQCIQVEASSSSSSSSSDSSSSSSSDSGN
;
A
#
# COMPACT_ATOMS: atom_id res chain seq x y z
N ILE A 1 2.36 2.48 -17.63
CA ILE A 1 2.36 3.62 -18.57
C ILE A 1 1.83 3.18 -19.94
N SER A 2 2.33 2.10 -20.56
CA SER A 2 1.88 1.63 -21.89
C SER A 2 0.37 1.39 -21.95
N GLN A 3 -0.22 0.76 -20.96
CA GLN A 3 -1.67 0.55 -20.88
C GLN A 3 -2.47 1.86 -20.98
N TYR A 4 -2.05 2.92 -20.30
CA TYR A 4 -2.75 4.21 -20.37
C TYR A 4 -2.62 4.86 -21.75
N LYS A 5 -1.50 4.66 -22.45
CA LYS A 5 -1.33 5.10 -23.83
C LYS A 5 -2.28 4.36 -24.77
N SER A 6 -2.36 3.03 -24.65
CA SER A 6 -3.31 2.24 -25.45
C SER A 6 -4.77 2.60 -25.17
N VAL A 7 -5.11 2.93 -23.92
CA VAL A 7 -6.44 3.40 -23.56
C VAL A 7 -6.72 4.77 -24.20
N ALA A 8 -5.77 5.70 -24.15
CA ALA A 8 -5.92 7.01 -24.80
C ALA A 8 -6.17 6.86 -26.32
N GLU A 9 -5.40 6.00 -26.97
CA GLU A 9 -5.59 5.69 -28.39
C GLU A 9 -7.01 5.10 -28.66
N ALA A 10 -7.47 4.17 -27.83
CA ALA A 10 -8.79 3.56 -27.98
C ALA A 10 -9.94 4.56 -27.84
N TYR A 11 -9.76 5.60 -27.03
CA TYR A 11 -10.73 6.70 -26.86
C TYR A 11 -10.47 7.90 -27.79
N ASN A 12 -9.52 7.78 -28.71
CA ASN A 12 -9.16 8.82 -29.66
C ASN A 12 -8.82 10.18 -29.00
N MET A 13 -8.14 10.10 -27.84
CA MET A 13 -7.70 11.27 -27.08
C MET A 13 -6.17 11.21 -26.82
N SER A 14 -5.59 12.36 -26.48
CA SER A 14 -4.17 12.38 -26.15
C SER A 14 -3.90 11.74 -24.77
N TYR A 15 -2.70 11.17 -24.61
CA TYR A 15 -2.28 10.64 -23.31
C TYR A 15 -2.30 11.73 -22.22
N ASP A 16 -1.94 12.95 -22.56
CA ASP A 16 -1.98 14.13 -21.67
C ASP A 16 -3.41 14.43 -21.18
N ASP A 17 -4.38 14.42 -22.09
CA ASP A 17 -5.78 14.69 -21.75
C ASP A 17 -6.35 13.57 -20.90
N LEU A 18 -6.02 12.32 -21.21
CA LEU A 18 -6.44 11.17 -20.40
C LEU A 18 -5.94 11.29 -18.96
N ILE A 19 -4.65 11.59 -18.76
CA ILE A 19 -4.07 11.73 -17.44
C ILE A 19 -4.65 12.93 -16.68
N LYS A 20 -4.85 14.06 -17.35
CA LYS A 20 -5.49 15.23 -16.72
C LYS A 20 -6.94 14.95 -16.31
N GLN A 21 -7.72 14.29 -17.16
CA GLN A 21 -9.14 14.02 -16.87
C GLN A 21 -9.32 12.95 -15.80
N GLN A 22 -8.56 11.86 -15.85
CA GLN A 22 -8.73 10.74 -14.92
C GLN A 22 -7.96 10.89 -13.62
N MET A 23 -6.78 11.49 -13.66
CA MET A 23 -5.88 11.58 -12.50
C MET A 23 -5.76 13.00 -11.91
N GLY A 24 -6.30 14.01 -12.57
CA GLY A 24 -6.24 15.39 -12.11
C GLY A 24 -4.81 15.95 -12.01
N THR A 25 -3.87 15.37 -12.76
CA THR A 25 -2.44 15.70 -12.67
C THR A 25 -1.78 15.81 -14.05
N THR A 26 -0.54 16.27 -14.10
CA THR A 26 0.23 16.30 -15.35
C THR A 26 0.92 14.96 -15.59
N VAL A 27 1.17 14.62 -16.87
CA VAL A 27 1.91 13.40 -17.26
C VAL A 27 3.24 13.29 -16.52
N GLU A 28 3.99 14.39 -16.44
CA GLU A 28 5.28 14.38 -15.74
C GLU A 28 5.17 14.00 -14.26
N LYS A 29 4.20 14.54 -13.55
CA LYS A 29 3.95 14.20 -12.14
C LYS A 29 3.48 12.75 -12.00
N PHE A 30 2.58 12.32 -12.87
CA PHE A 30 2.09 10.95 -12.92
C PHE A 30 3.23 9.96 -13.15
N GLU A 31 4.06 10.18 -14.15
CA GLU A 31 5.19 9.30 -14.47
C GLU A 31 6.24 9.25 -13.33
N LYS A 32 6.51 10.38 -12.69
CA LYS A 32 7.35 10.42 -11.48
C LYS A 32 6.77 9.59 -10.35
N GLN A 33 5.45 9.69 -10.10
CA GLN A 33 4.77 8.90 -9.06
C GLN A 33 4.81 7.40 -9.38
N VAL A 34 4.49 7.02 -10.61
CA VAL A 34 4.54 5.62 -11.07
C VAL A 34 5.96 5.06 -10.96
N THR A 35 6.96 5.83 -11.38
CA THR A 35 8.37 5.42 -11.26
C THR A 35 8.79 5.25 -9.80
N LYS A 36 8.38 6.17 -8.93
CA LYS A 36 8.65 6.08 -7.48
C LYS A 36 7.97 4.84 -6.87
N ALA A 37 6.71 4.59 -7.22
CA ALA A 37 5.97 3.43 -6.74
C ALA A 37 6.62 2.12 -7.23
N ALA A 38 7.00 2.03 -8.51
CA ALA A 38 7.68 0.87 -9.06
C ALA A 38 9.02 0.59 -8.36
N LYS A 39 9.84 1.63 -8.14
CA LYS A 39 11.10 1.49 -7.39
C LYS A 39 10.87 1.02 -5.94
N SER A 40 9.82 1.53 -5.29
CA SER A 40 9.47 1.10 -3.93
C SER A 40 9.03 -0.36 -3.90
N SER A 41 8.21 -0.78 -4.86
CA SER A 41 7.76 -2.18 -4.99
C SER A 41 8.95 -3.14 -5.20
N VAL A 42 9.87 -2.81 -6.11
CA VAL A 42 11.08 -3.62 -6.34
C VAL A 42 11.94 -3.71 -5.09
N LYS A 43 12.15 -2.60 -4.38
CA LYS A 43 12.89 -2.61 -3.10
C LYS A 43 12.22 -3.51 -2.06
N GLN A 44 10.90 -3.45 -1.96
CA GLN A 44 10.13 -4.30 -1.05
C GLN A 44 10.29 -5.78 -1.41
N THR A 45 10.15 -6.15 -2.69
CA THR A 45 10.34 -7.53 -3.15
C THR A 45 11.75 -8.04 -2.84
N LEU A 46 12.78 -7.23 -3.09
CA LEU A 46 14.16 -7.61 -2.79
C LEU A 46 14.41 -7.77 -1.28
N ALA A 47 13.87 -6.86 -0.46
CA ALA A 47 13.97 -6.95 1.00
C ALA A 47 13.24 -8.21 1.53
N THR A 48 12.04 -8.48 1.02
CA THR A 48 11.28 -9.69 1.37
C THR A 48 12.07 -10.96 1.05
N LYS A 49 12.65 -11.06 -0.15
CA LYS A 49 13.47 -12.20 -0.55
C LYS A 49 14.71 -12.35 0.36
N ALA A 50 15.41 -11.26 0.63
CA ALA A 50 16.58 -11.28 1.50
C ALA A 50 16.25 -11.72 2.94
N ILE A 51 15.12 -11.30 3.48
CA ILE A 51 14.65 -11.74 4.80
C ILE A 51 14.27 -13.22 4.75
N ALA A 52 13.51 -13.64 3.75
CA ALA A 52 13.10 -15.03 3.59
C ALA A 52 14.32 -15.97 3.53
N ASP A 53 15.34 -15.61 2.74
CA ASP A 53 16.58 -16.37 2.62
C ASP A 53 17.34 -16.43 3.94
N LYS A 54 17.49 -15.27 4.62
CA LYS A 54 18.22 -15.17 5.88
C LYS A 54 17.56 -15.95 7.01
N GLU A 55 16.24 -15.84 7.11
CA GLU A 55 15.46 -16.47 8.19
C GLU A 55 14.92 -17.85 7.80
N ASN A 56 15.36 -18.37 6.64
CA ASN A 56 14.96 -19.69 6.12
C ASN A 56 13.45 -19.89 6.00
N ILE A 57 12.72 -18.80 5.65
CA ILE A 57 11.27 -18.84 5.39
C ILE A 57 11.07 -19.44 4.01
N LYS A 58 10.51 -20.65 3.95
CA LYS A 58 10.30 -21.37 2.71
C LYS A 58 8.84 -21.39 2.33
N LEU A 59 8.58 -21.12 1.06
CA LEU A 59 7.27 -21.30 0.45
C LEU A 59 7.21 -22.70 -0.19
N ASP A 60 7.01 -23.74 0.63
CA ASP A 60 6.75 -25.07 0.12
C ASP A 60 5.32 -25.21 -0.44
N ASP A 61 5.01 -26.35 -1.07
CA ASP A 61 3.72 -26.55 -1.74
C ASP A 61 2.52 -26.49 -0.79
N GLU A 62 2.69 -26.90 0.46
CA GLU A 62 1.64 -26.93 1.46
C GLU A 62 1.37 -25.53 2.00
N THR A 63 2.41 -24.83 2.37
CA THR A 63 2.37 -23.43 2.77
C THR A 63 1.79 -22.55 1.64
N TYR A 64 2.25 -22.77 0.39
CA TYR A 64 1.72 -22.04 -0.76
C TYR A 64 0.22 -22.26 -0.98
N LYS A 65 -0.28 -23.50 -0.84
CA LYS A 65 -1.72 -23.77 -0.94
C LYS A 65 -2.52 -23.06 0.16
N THR A 66 -1.96 -22.99 1.36
CA THR A 66 -2.58 -22.30 2.49
C THR A 66 -2.64 -20.79 2.24
N GLU A 67 -1.53 -20.22 1.81
CA GLU A 67 -1.46 -18.78 1.49
C GLU A 67 -2.38 -18.40 0.33
N LEU A 68 -2.48 -19.24 -0.71
CA LEU A 68 -3.42 -18.99 -1.81
C LEU A 68 -4.90 -18.90 -1.35
N LYS A 69 -5.29 -19.67 -0.33
CA LYS A 69 -6.64 -19.56 0.25
C LYS A 69 -6.80 -18.23 0.98
N LYS A 70 -5.84 -17.86 1.83
CA LYS A 70 -5.85 -16.56 2.52
C LYS A 70 -5.92 -15.38 1.54
N ILE A 71 -5.14 -15.45 0.45
CA ILE A 71 -5.13 -14.43 -0.60
C ILE A 71 -6.49 -14.39 -1.32
N ALA A 72 -7.06 -15.54 -1.69
CA ALA A 72 -8.36 -15.59 -2.36
C ALA A 72 -9.43 -14.94 -1.48
N ASP A 73 -9.49 -15.31 -0.21
CA ASP A 73 -10.45 -14.76 0.76
C ASP A 73 -10.24 -13.25 0.97
N ALA A 74 -8.99 -12.80 1.13
CA ALA A 74 -8.66 -11.39 1.35
C ALA A 74 -8.99 -10.48 0.16
N TYR A 75 -8.86 -10.99 -1.06
CA TYR A 75 -9.17 -10.26 -2.29
C TYR A 75 -10.58 -10.52 -2.82
N GLY A 76 -11.41 -11.27 -2.11
CA GLY A 76 -12.80 -11.52 -2.45
C GLY A 76 -13.01 -12.45 -3.66
N TYR A 77 -12.07 -13.37 -3.90
CA TYR A 77 -12.25 -14.39 -4.94
C TYR A 77 -13.01 -15.60 -4.39
N ASP A 78 -14.01 -16.07 -5.12
CA ASP A 78 -14.83 -17.24 -4.74
C ASP A 78 -14.01 -18.55 -4.62
N SER A 79 -12.82 -18.59 -5.20
CA SER A 79 -11.95 -19.77 -5.16
C SER A 79 -10.51 -19.47 -5.55
N VAL A 80 -9.58 -20.30 -5.09
CA VAL A 80 -8.17 -20.30 -5.54
C VAL A 80 -8.06 -20.46 -7.07
N LYS A 81 -9.02 -21.17 -7.70
CA LYS A 81 -9.05 -21.33 -9.16
C LYS A 81 -9.36 -20.00 -9.87
N ALA A 82 -10.26 -19.20 -9.31
CA ALA A 82 -10.57 -17.86 -9.83
C ALA A 82 -9.36 -16.92 -9.67
N LEU A 83 -8.72 -16.95 -8.50
CA LEU A 83 -7.49 -16.21 -8.24
C LEU A 83 -6.37 -16.55 -9.24
N LYS A 84 -6.11 -17.84 -9.49
CA LYS A 84 -5.10 -18.31 -10.47
C LYS A 84 -5.40 -17.94 -11.93
N LYS A 85 -6.64 -17.59 -12.26
CA LYS A 85 -6.97 -17.04 -13.57
C LYS A 85 -6.71 -15.55 -13.68
N ALA A 86 -6.78 -14.83 -12.56
CA ALA A 86 -6.62 -13.38 -12.51
C ALA A 86 -5.16 -12.92 -12.38
N ALA A 87 -4.29 -13.76 -11.82
CA ALA A 87 -2.88 -13.45 -11.59
C ALA A 87 -1.97 -14.62 -11.99
N SER A 88 -0.76 -14.30 -12.42
CA SER A 88 0.24 -15.31 -12.78
C SER A 88 0.75 -16.06 -11.54
N GLU A 89 1.24 -17.28 -11.75
CA GLU A 89 1.81 -18.08 -10.66
C GLU A 89 3.01 -17.37 -9.99
N SER A 90 3.81 -16.65 -10.77
CA SER A 90 4.95 -15.89 -10.25
C SER A 90 4.51 -14.77 -9.31
N GLU A 91 3.48 -14.00 -9.70
CA GLU A 91 2.91 -12.94 -8.87
C GLU A 91 2.30 -13.51 -7.58
N LEU A 92 1.58 -14.61 -7.69
CA LEU A 92 0.98 -15.27 -6.52
C LEU A 92 2.03 -15.80 -5.55
N LYS A 93 3.13 -16.33 -6.04
CA LYS A 93 4.27 -16.75 -5.19
C LYS A 93 4.95 -15.55 -4.51
N GLU A 94 5.10 -14.44 -5.22
CA GLU A 94 5.65 -13.22 -4.62
C GLU A 94 4.75 -12.64 -3.53
N ILE A 95 3.43 -12.63 -3.75
CA ILE A 95 2.45 -12.17 -2.75
C ILE A 95 2.49 -13.11 -1.53
N ALA A 96 2.42 -14.41 -1.74
CA ALA A 96 2.45 -15.41 -0.67
C ALA A 96 3.73 -15.31 0.17
N LEU A 97 4.89 -15.20 -0.46
CA LEU A 97 6.16 -15.02 0.25
C LEU A 97 6.20 -13.70 1.02
N ASN A 98 5.65 -12.64 0.45
CA ASN A 98 5.59 -11.33 1.10
C ASN A 98 4.70 -11.36 2.36
N ASP A 99 3.58 -12.08 2.31
CA ASP A 99 2.67 -12.22 3.43
C ASP A 99 3.26 -13.10 4.55
N LEU A 100 3.94 -14.19 4.20
CA LEU A 100 4.70 -14.99 5.17
C LEU A 100 5.80 -14.18 5.89
N VAL A 101 6.55 -13.39 5.15
CA VAL A 101 7.60 -12.54 5.74
C VAL A 101 7.00 -11.46 6.62
N LYS A 102 5.88 -10.85 6.24
CA LYS A 102 5.15 -9.89 7.08
C LYS A 102 4.65 -10.53 8.38
N GLU A 103 4.06 -11.72 8.28
CA GLU A 103 3.59 -12.47 9.45
C GLU A 103 4.74 -12.82 10.39
N TRP A 104 5.87 -13.28 9.83
CA TRP A 104 7.09 -13.54 10.60
C TRP A 104 7.60 -12.26 11.29
N LEU A 105 7.70 -11.14 10.57
CA LEU A 105 8.12 -9.85 11.13
C LEU A 105 7.18 -9.38 12.24
N ALA A 106 5.87 -9.49 12.05
CA ALA A 106 4.89 -9.13 13.06
C ALA A 106 5.04 -9.94 14.35
N ASN A 107 5.40 -11.22 14.23
CA ASN A 107 5.63 -12.10 15.37
C ASN A 107 6.97 -11.84 16.08
N GLN A 108 7.98 -11.29 15.37
CA GLN A 108 9.29 -10.96 15.93
C GLN A 108 9.37 -9.54 16.49
N CYS A 109 8.53 -8.63 16.00
CA CYS A 109 8.54 -7.25 16.45
C CYS A 109 7.83 -7.09 17.79
N ILE A 110 8.48 -6.41 18.74
CA ILE A 110 7.82 -5.90 19.93
C ILE A 110 6.87 -4.79 19.46
N GLN A 111 5.58 -5.03 19.57
CA GLN A 111 4.58 -4.03 19.23
C GLN A 111 4.60 -2.93 20.31
N VAL A 112 5.13 -1.77 19.99
CA VAL A 112 5.05 -0.58 20.83
C VAL A 112 3.74 0.12 20.45
N GLU A 113 2.80 0.23 21.39
CA GLU A 113 1.62 1.07 21.18
C GLU A 113 2.09 2.48 20.81
N ALA A 114 1.64 2.99 19.69
CA ALA A 114 1.83 4.39 19.34
C ALA A 114 1.12 5.22 20.40
N SER A 115 1.87 5.80 21.33
CA SER A 115 1.33 6.77 22.25
C SER A 115 0.75 7.91 21.42
N SER A 116 -0.58 7.98 21.35
CA SER A 116 -1.28 9.11 20.77
C SER A 116 -0.94 10.33 21.60
N SER A 117 0.04 11.10 21.13
CA SER A 117 0.31 12.43 21.65
C SER A 117 -0.86 13.32 21.24
N SER A 118 -1.93 13.27 22.03
CA SER A 118 -2.95 14.30 22.02
C SER A 118 -2.31 15.58 22.53
N SER A 119 -1.81 16.40 21.63
CA SER A 119 -1.49 17.80 21.94
C SER A 119 -2.80 18.53 22.20
N SER A 120 -3.24 18.51 23.45
CA SER A 120 -4.25 19.43 23.95
C SER A 120 -3.62 20.82 24.01
N SER A 121 -3.87 21.63 22.98
CA SER A 121 -3.66 23.07 23.05
C SER A 121 -4.72 23.66 23.98
N SER A 122 -4.36 23.83 25.24
CA SER A 122 -5.10 24.66 26.17
C SER A 122 -4.96 26.12 25.73
N SER A 123 -6.00 26.66 25.11
CA SER A 123 -6.17 28.07 24.90
C SER A 123 -6.59 28.71 26.23
N ASP A 124 -5.65 29.34 26.87
CA ASP A 124 -5.85 30.23 28.02
C ASP A 124 -6.52 31.49 27.53
N SER A 125 -7.81 31.65 27.79
CA SER A 125 -8.55 32.91 27.62
C SER A 125 -8.72 33.55 28.97
N SER A 126 -7.76 34.36 29.32
CA SER A 126 -7.86 35.30 30.44
C SER A 126 -8.83 36.41 30.11
N SER A 127 -10.03 36.34 30.62
CA SER A 127 -10.98 37.44 30.70
C SER A 127 -10.67 38.27 31.93
N SER A 128 -10.08 39.42 31.72
CA SER A 128 -9.99 40.49 32.73
C SER A 128 -11.26 41.31 32.71
N SER A 129 -12.09 41.12 33.69
CA SER A 129 -13.17 42.02 34.06
C SER A 129 -12.63 43.09 35.01
N SER A 130 -12.56 44.31 34.56
CA SER A 130 -12.43 45.49 35.44
C SER A 130 -13.77 46.21 35.50
N SER A 131 -14.41 46.04 36.62
CA SER A 131 -15.48 46.90 37.11
C SER A 131 -14.85 48.15 37.70
N ASP A 132 -15.21 49.27 37.20
CA ASP A 132 -15.01 50.54 37.89
C ASP A 132 -16.38 51.21 38.11
N SER A 133 -16.71 51.39 39.39
CA SER A 133 -17.83 52.15 39.88
C SER A 133 -17.28 53.53 40.35
N GLY A 134 -17.86 54.58 39.88
CA GLY A 134 -17.48 55.86 40.36
C GLY A 134 -18.44 57.03 39.98
N ASN A 135 -19.36 57.25 40.84
CA ASN A 135 -20.02 58.52 41.13
C ASN A 135 -20.90 59.18 40.05
#